data_c7df573e40cf71f3caa2c29402bcb92e
#
_entry.id   c7df573e40cf71f3caa2c29402bcb92e
#
_cell.length_a   1.000
_cell.length_b   1.000
_cell.length_c   1.000
_cell.angle_alpha   90.00
_cell.angle_beta   90.00
_cell.angle_gamma   90.00
#
_symmetry.space_group_name_H-M   'P 1'
#
loop_
_entity.id
_entity.type
_entity.pdbx_description
1 polymer ?
#
loop_
_entity_poly.entity_id
_entity_poly.type
_entity_poly.pdbx_seq_one_letter_code
_entity_poly.pdbx_strand_id
1 'polypeptide(L)'
;MLKLWLSIALAITLTGCANGYRYGAPKEVIIDTLGVDPYQYEVDLADCKDYAANIDVSNRTVEGAAEGAVIGAVLGAVVGNSNTTKRGAGAGGVLGGVKSNERARHEQRHIVKRCLIGRGYKVLN
;
A
#
# COMPACT_ATOMS: atom_id res chain seq x y z
N MET A 1 5.66 33.91 25.91
CA MET A 1 4.97 34.18 24.64
C MET A 1 5.68 33.47 23.46
N LEU A 2 7.00 33.60 23.30
CA LEU A 2 7.74 32.96 22.20
C LEU A 2 7.62 31.42 22.16
N LYS A 3 7.65 30.75 23.33
CA LYS A 3 7.50 29.28 23.43
C LYS A 3 6.10 28.80 23.00
N LEU A 4 5.06 29.58 23.24
CA LEU A 4 3.70 29.28 22.84
C LEU A 4 3.53 29.35 21.32
N TRP A 5 4.14 30.35 20.69
CA TRP A 5 4.12 30.52 19.24
C TRP A 5 4.88 29.39 18.50
N LEU A 6 6.00 28.96 19.08
CA LEU A 6 6.77 27.81 18.55
C LEU A 6 5.99 26.50 18.63
N SER A 7 5.23 26.28 19.72
CA SER A 7 4.41 25.07 19.87
C SER A 7 3.22 25.05 18.90
N ILE A 8 2.61 26.21 18.65
CA ILE A 8 1.49 26.35 17.70
C ILE A 8 1.98 26.16 16.25
N ALA A 9 3.13 26.73 15.91
CA ALA A 9 3.72 26.55 14.59
C ALA A 9 4.09 25.08 14.31
N LEU A 10 4.61 24.35 15.30
CA LEU A 10 4.94 22.93 15.19
C LEU A 10 3.67 22.06 15.04
N ALA A 11 2.57 22.42 15.72
CA ALA A 11 1.30 21.70 15.61
C ALA A 11 0.66 21.84 14.22
N ILE A 12 0.78 23.01 13.58
CA ILE A 12 0.23 23.28 12.25
C ILE A 12 0.98 22.50 11.15
N THR A 13 2.28 22.27 11.32
CA THR A 13 3.07 21.51 10.34
C THR A 13 2.77 20.01 10.37
N LEU A 14 2.30 19.48 11.50
CA LEU A 14 1.95 18.06 11.65
C LEU A 14 0.58 17.71 11.05
N THR A 15 -0.33 18.66 10.88
CA THR A 15 -1.64 18.41 10.27
C THR A 15 -1.65 18.42 8.74
N GLY A 16 -0.57 18.88 8.11
CA GLY A 16 -0.44 18.93 6.64
C GLY A 16 -0.31 17.57 5.94
N CYS A 17 0.05 16.51 6.65
CA CYS A 17 0.21 15.18 6.07
C CYS A 17 -1.05 14.30 6.09
N ALA A 18 -2.17 14.76 6.67
CA ALA A 18 -3.39 13.98 6.78
C ALA A 18 -4.29 14.03 5.53
N ASN A 19 -4.03 14.93 4.59
CA ASN A 19 -4.66 14.87 3.28
C ASN A 19 -3.93 13.84 2.43
N GLY A 20 -4.27 12.56 2.68
CA GLY A 20 -3.78 11.45 1.91
C GLY A 20 -3.94 11.76 0.42
N TYR A 21 -2.82 11.94 -0.24
CA TYR A 21 -2.72 11.77 -1.66
C TYR A 21 -3.38 10.42 -1.97
N ARG A 22 -4.60 10.43 -2.48
CA ARG A 22 -5.23 9.24 -3.06
C ARG A 22 -4.46 8.90 -4.33
N TYR A 23 -3.27 8.39 -4.12
CA TYR A 23 -2.51 7.78 -5.19
C TYR A 23 -3.28 6.54 -5.64
N GLY A 24 -4.03 6.71 -6.75
CA GLY A 24 -4.79 5.66 -7.39
C GLY A 24 -5.75 4.96 -6.43
N ALA A 25 -7.02 5.35 -6.42
CA ALA A 25 -8.05 4.45 -5.91
C ALA A 25 -7.73 3.05 -6.44
N PRO A 26 -7.76 2.00 -5.61
CA PRO A 26 -7.49 0.65 -6.09
C PRO A 26 -8.39 0.46 -7.31
N LYS A 27 -7.78 0.16 -8.47
CA LYS A 27 -8.55 -0.06 -9.70
C LYS A 27 -9.52 -1.18 -9.39
N GLU A 28 -10.78 -0.81 -9.21
CA GLU A 28 -11.86 -1.75 -8.94
C GLU A 28 -11.93 -2.76 -10.08
N VAL A 29 -12.30 -3.97 -9.76
CA VAL A 29 -12.46 -5.00 -10.78
C VAL A 29 -13.63 -4.61 -11.67
N ILE A 30 -13.40 -4.47 -12.95
CA ILE A 30 -14.42 -4.10 -13.93
C ILE A 30 -14.90 -5.40 -14.57
N ILE A 31 -16.21 -5.63 -14.52
CA ILE A 31 -16.87 -6.77 -15.14
C ILE A 31 -17.79 -6.32 -16.27
N ASP A 32 -18.04 -7.23 -17.20
CA ASP A 32 -19.14 -7.08 -18.17
C ASP A 32 -20.45 -7.33 -17.42
N THR A 33 -21.29 -6.31 -17.31
CA THR A 33 -22.55 -6.38 -16.55
C THR A 33 -23.71 -6.95 -17.34
N LEU A 34 -23.51 -7.32 -18.60
CA LEU A 34 -24.57 -7.85 -19.46
C LEU A 34 -25.06 -9.21 -18.93
N GLY A 35 -26.33 -9.26 -18.48
CA GLY A 35 -26.93 -10.47 -17.94
C GLY A 35 -26.51 -10.85 -16.51
N VAL A 36 -25.82 -9.94 -15.81
CA VAL A 36 -25.40 -10.14 -14.42
C VAL A 36 -26.46 -9.58 -13.47
N ASP A 37 -26.85 -10.38 -12.45
CA ASP A 37 -27.66 -9.91 -11.32
C ASP A 37 -26.78 -9.04 -10.41
N PRO A 38 -27.13 -7.75 -10.20
CA PRO A 38 -26.31 -6.86 -9.38
C PRO A 38 -26.20 -7.30 -7.92
N TYR A 39 -27.27 -7.86 -7.35
CA TYR A 39 -27.27 -8.30 -5.96
C TYR A 39 -26.35 -9.51 -5.78
N GLN A 40 -26.45 -10.50 -6.66
CA GLN A 40 -25.59 -11.69 -6.63
C GLN A 40 -24.12 -11.29 -6.84
N TYR A 41 -23.86 -10.35 -7.73
CA TYR A 41 -22.50 -9.83 -7.95
C TYR A 41 -21.90 -9.22 -6.69
N GLU A 42 -22.65 -8.40 -5.94
CA GLU A 42 -22.13 -7.78 -4.71
C GLU A 42 -21.81 -8.84 -3.65
N VAL A 43 -22.63 -9.87 -3.50
CA VAL A 43 -22.36 -10.99 -2.59
C VAL A 43 -21.09 -11.73 -3.01
N ASP A 44 -20.98 -12.08 -4.27
CA ASP A 44 -19.83 -12.79 -4.83
C ASP A 44 -18.55 -11.96 -4.74
N LEU A 45 -18.64 -10.65 -4.95
CA LEU A 45 -17.52 -9.73 -4.80
C LEU A 45 -17.04 -9.62 -3.36
N ALA A 46 -17.98 -9.58 -2.40
CA ALA A 46 -17.65 -9.56 -0.98
C ALA A 46 -16.89 -10.83 -0.58
N ASP A 47 -17.40 -12.00 -0.93
CA ASP A 47 -16.73 -13.28 -0.68
C ASP A 47 -15.33 -13.34 -1.32
N CYS A 48 -15.18 -12.87 -2.56
CA CYS A 48 -13.89 -12.86 -3.23
C CYS A 48 -12.90 -11.89 -2.58
N LYS A 49 -13.38 -10.77 -2.02
CA LYS A 49 -12.57 -9.84 -1.22
C LYS A 49 -12.12 -10.49 0.10
N ASP A 50 -12.98 -11.26 0.74
CA ASP A 50 -12.64 -11.98 1.97
C ASP A 50 -11.55 -13.04 1.73
N TYR A 51 -11.60 -13.78 0.63
CA TYR A 51 -10.50 -14.67 0.25
C TYR A 51 -9.19 -13.90 0.02
N ALA A 52 -9.25 -12.74 -0.62
CA ALA A 52 -8.07 -11.91 -0.84
C ALA A 52 -7.53 -11.26 0.44
N ALA A 53 -8.36 -11.07 1.47
CA ALA A 53 -7.95 -10.51 2.76
C ALA A 53 -6.94 -11.39 3.53
N ASN A 54 -6.83 -12.69 3.18
CA ASN A 54 -5.79 -13.56 3.70
C ASN A 54 -4.36 -13.08 3.32
N ILE A 55 -4.23 -12.20 2.32
CA ILE A 55 -2.98 -11.50 2.03
C ILE A 55 -2.83 -10.33 3.01
N ASP A 56 -1.99 -10.50 4.01
CA ASP A 56 -1.70 -9.44 4.99
C ASP A 56 -0.78 -8.35 4.39
N VAL A 57 -1.40 -7.32 3.85
CA VAL A 57 -0.70 -6.17 3.25
C VAL A 57 0.14 -5.43 4.29
N SER A 58 -0.32 -5.36 5.54
CA SER A 58 0.38 -4.64 6.61
C SER A 58 1.70 -5.30 6.94
N ASN A 59 1.69 -6.61 7.20
CA ASN A 59 2.90 -7.36 7.51
C ASN A 59 3.89 -7.34 6.34
N ARG A 60 3.42 -7.53 5.12
CA ARG A 60 4.28 -7.44 3.93
C ARG A 60 4.89 -6.06 3.73
N THR A 61 4.18 -4.99 4.09
CA THR A 61 4.71 -3.63 4.04
C THR A 61 5.83 -3.43 5.06
N VAL A 62 5.65 -3.92 6.30
CA VAL A 62 6.66 -3.84 7.36
C VAL A 62 7.90 -4.65 6.99
N GLU A 63 7.75 -5.86 6.48
CA GLU A 63 8.86 -6.69 6.00
C GLU A 63 9.64 -5.98 4.89
N GLY A 64 8.95 -5.47 3.87
CA GLY A 64 9.60 -4.74 2.79
C GLY A 64 10.29 -3.46 3.23
N ALA A 65 9.76 -2.77 4.25
CA ALA A 65 10.41 -1.61 4.83
C ALA A 65 11.68 -2.00 5.61
N ALA A 66 11.64 -3.10 6.36
CA ALA A 66 12.80 -3.62 7.09
C ALA A 66 13.92 -4.06 6.12
N GLU A 67 13.58 -4.84 5.10
CA GLU A 67 14.53 -5.27 4.08
C GLU A 67 15.16 -4.06 3.34
N GLY A 68 14.35 -3.12 2.92
CA GLY A 68 14.81 -1.91 2.25
C GLY A 68 15.71 -1.05 3.13
N ALA A 69 15.42 -0.96 4.43
CA ALA A 69 16.24 -0.24 5.39
C ALA A 69 17.63 -0.89 5.56
N VAL A 70 17.69 -2.22 5.66
CA VAL A 70 18.95 -2.96 5.75
C VAL A 70 19.80 -2.76 4.50
N ILE A 71 19.22 -2.94 3.32
CA ILE A 71 19.92 -2.75 2.05
C ILE A 71 20.42 -1.31 1.93
N GLY A 72 19.58 -0.32 2.22
CA GLY A 72 19.93 1.09 2.16
C GLY A 72 21.02 1.49 3.17
N ALA A 73 21.02 0.87 4.36
CA ALA A 73 22.06 1.06 5.36
C ALA A 73 23.42 0.52 4.88
N VAL A 74 23.45 -0.69 4.33
CA VAL A 74 24.67 -1.30 3.80
C VAL A 74 25.26 -0.45 2.67
N LEU A 75 24.43 -0.05 1.70
CA LEU A 75 24.87 0.81 0.60
C LEU A 75 25.39 2.16 1.12
N GLY A 76 24.68 2.76 2.07
CA GLY A 76 25.10 4.02 2.69
C GLY A 76 26.41 3.92 3.48
N ALA A 77 26.70 2.77 4.08
CA ALA A 77 27.95 2.52 4.78
C ALA A 77 29.14 2.35 3.82
N VAL A 78 28.90 1.74 2.66
CA VAL A 78 29.95 1.51 1.64
C VAL A 78 30.37 2.81 0.95
N VAL A 79 29.43 3.71 0.66
CA VAL A 79 29.70 4.96 -0.10
C VAL A 79 29.95 6.17 0.77
N GLY A 80 29.79 6.09 2.10
CA GLY A 80 29.84 7.29 2.93
C GLY A 80 30.16 7.04 4.40
N ASN A 81 29.65 7.91 5.24
CA ASN A 81 29.83 7.92 6.69
C ASN A 81 28.52 7.52 7.40
N SER A 82 28.54 7.54 8.74
CA SER A 82 27.38 7.18 9.58
C SER A 82 26.10 7.99 9.26
N ASN A 83 26.22 9.22 8.76
CA ASN A 83 25.06 10.03 8.35
C ASN A 83 24.48 9.53 7.02
N THR A 84 25.32 9.10 6.09
CA THR A 84 24.89 8.51 4.81
C THR A 84 24.22 7.16 5.05
N THR A 85 24.74 6.36 5.98
CA THR A 85 24.12 5.10 6.40
C THR A 85 22.68 5.31 6.94
N LYS A 86 22.49 6.29 7.84
CA LYS A 86 21.17 6.61 8.40
C LYS A 86 20.19 7.08 7.32
N ARG A 87 20.63 7.92 6.42
CA ARG A 87 19.81 8.42 5.29
C ARG A 87 19.47 7.29 4.32
N GLY A 88 20.46 6.43 4.02
CA GLY A 88 20.26 5.26 3.17
C GLY A 88 19.24 4.29 3.75
N ALA A 89 19.33 4.00 5.06
CA ALA A 89 18.37 3.16 5.75
C ALA A 89 16.95 3.75 5.71
N GLY A 90 16.81 5.05 5.98
CA GLY A 90 15.52 5.74 5.94
C GLY A 90 14.89 5.72 4.54
N ALA A 91 15.64 6.09 3.52
CA ALA A 91 15.15 6.09 2.13
C ALA A 91 14.83 4.67 1.64
N GLY A 92 15.70 3.71 1.94
CA GLY A 92 15.49 2.30 1.58
C GLY A 92 14.28 1.69 2.26
N GLY A 93 14.04 2.02 3.54
CA GLY A 93 12.86 1.56 4.28
C GLY A 93 11.56 2.09 3.67
N VAL A 94 11.50 3.38 3.35
CA VAL A 94 10.32 3.97 2.70
C VAL A 94 10.06 3.34 1.33
N LEU A 95 11.06 3.25 0.49
CA LEU A 95 10.92 2.66 -0.86
C LEU A 95 10.55 1.16 -0.80
N GLY A 96 11.18 0.42 0.11
CA GLY A 96 10.90 -1.00 0.30
C GLY A 96 9.46 -1.23 0.78
N GLY A 97 9.00 -0.46 1.76
CA GLY A 97 7.63 -0.53 2.26
C GLY A 97 6.58 -0.19 1.20
N VAL A 98 6.76 0.89 0.45
CA VAL A 98 5.85 1.28 -0.64
C VAL A 98 5.76 0.20 -1.71
N LYS A 99 6.91 -0.30 -2.17
CA LYS A 99 6.97 -1.34 -3.20
C LYS A 99 6.31 -2.65 -2.75
N SER A 100 6.53 -3.06 -1.51
CA SER A 100 5.93 -4.26 -0.93
C SER A 100 4.42 -4.11 -0.75
N ASN A 101 3.95 -2.95 -0.30
CA ASN A 101 2.54 -2.63 -0.20
C ASN A 101 1.83 -2.73 -1.56
N GLU A 102 2.41 -2.14 -2.60
CA GLU A 102 1.84 -2.21 -3.95
C GLU A 102 1.77 -3.64 -4.49
N ARG A 103 2.81 -4.44 -4.25
CA ARG A 103 2.83 -5.86 -4.64
C ARG A 103 1.73 -6.65 -3.94
N ALA A 104 1.59 -6.51 -2.62
CA ALA A 104 0.58 -7.19 -1.85
C ALA A 104 -0.84 -6.80 -2.29
N ARG A 105 -1.09 -5.52 -2.53
CA ARG A 105 -2.38 -5.04 -3.07
C ARG A 105 -2.65 -5.55 -4.49
N HIS A 106 -1.61 -5.67 -5.31
CA HIS A 106 -1.76 -6.25 -6.65
C HIS A 106 -2.13 -7.74 -6.57
N GLU A 107 -1.52 -8.48 -5.66
CA GLU A 107 -1.81 -9.89 -5.40
C GLU A 107 -3.26 -10.07 -4.90
N GLN A 108 -3.71 -9.24 -3.94
CA GLN A 108 -5.11 -9.24 -3.51
C GLN A 108 -6.08 -9.04 -4.68
N ARG A 109 -5.83 -8.03 -5.52
CA ARG A 109 -6.68 -7.78 -6.71
C ARG A 109 -6.68 -8.97 -7.67
N HIS A 110 -5.54 -9.61 -7.84
CA HIS A 110 -5.42 -10.77 -8.71
C HIS A 110 -6.25 -11.96 -8.20
N ILE A 111 -6.28 -12.17 -6.87
CA ILE A 111 -7.12 -13.19 -6.24
C ILE A 111 -8.60 -12.87 -6.45
N VAL A 112 -9.03 -11.63 -6.22
CA VAL A 112 -10.42 -11.22 -6.45
C VAL A 112 -10.84 -11.46 -7.90
N LYS A 113 -10.00 -11.07 -8.88
CA LYS A 113 -10.27 -11.31 -10.30
C LYS A 113 -10.42 -12.80 -10.62
N ARG A 114 -9.48 -13.62 -10.16
CA ARG A 114 -9.54 -15.07 -10.38
C ARG A 114 -10.78 -15.71 -9.76
N CYS A 115 -11.14 -15.28 -8.56
CA CYS A 115 -12.33 -15.74 -7.87
C CYS A 115 -13.59 -15.41 -8.68
N LEU A 116 -13.76 -14.16 -9.14
CA LEU A 116 -14.89 -13.74 -9.95
C LEU A 116 -14.96 -14.48 -11.30
N ILE A 117 -13.82 -14.68 -11.96
CA ILE A 117 -13.76 -15.48 -13.20
C ILE A 117 -14.21 -16.92 -12.92
N GLY A 118 -13.79 -17.52 -11.79
CA GLY A 118 -14.20 -18.86 -11.38
C GLY A 118 -15.70 -18.98 -11.10
N ARG A 119 -16.36 -17.87 -10.75
CA ARG A 119 -17.83 -17.79 -10.58
C ARG A 119 -18.58 -17.46 -11.89
N GLY A 120 -17.88 -17.32 -13.00
CA GLY A 120 -18.46 -17.11 -14.31
C GLY A 120 -18.57 -15.65 -14.75
N TYR A 121 -18.03 -14.71 -13.98
CA TYR A 121 -18.02 -13.29 -14.37
C TYR A 121 -16.95 -13.01 -15.43
N LYS A 122 -17.31 -12.19 -16.42
CA LYS A 122 -16.39 -11.74 -17.44
C LYS A 122 -15.65 -10.48 -16.98
N VAL A 123 -14.43 -10.65 -16.51
CA VAL A 123 -13.57 -9.55 -16.01
C VAL A 123 -12.87 -8.90 -17.20
N LEU A 124 -12.90 -7.55 -17.25
CA LEU A 124 -12.42 -6.73 -18.38
C LEU A 124 -11.05 -6.10 -18.15
N ASN A 125 -10.52 -6.05 -16.90
CA ASN A 125 -9.25 -5.37 -16.58
C ASN A 125 -8.21 -6.26 -15.92
#